data_22d69379f6ad3bbb0fa06a60de556829
#
_entry.id   22d69379f6ad3bbb0fa06a60de556829
#
_cell.length_a   1.000
_cell.length_b   1.000
_cell.length_c   1.000
_cell.angle_alpha   90.00
_cell.angle_beta   90.00
_cell.angle_gamma   90.00
#
_symmetry.space_group_name_H-M   'P 1'
#
loop_
_entity.id
_entity.type
_entity.pdbx_description
1 polymer ?
#
loop_
_entity_poly.entity_id
_entity_poly.type
_entity_poly.pdbx_seq_one_letter_code
_entity_poly.pdbx_strand_id
1 'polypeptide(L)'
;GAGRGVVIRIDDITQRLSLEDMMVQSEKMLSVGGLAAGMAHEINNPLGAIMHNVQNIRRRLSPELPKNLEQAEQEGIELAAVNQYLSAREVPQLLDGIQQAGARAAKIVSHMLSFSRRSNRQMAPCDLPALIDQAVEIASNDFDLTIGFDFKGQNILRQFDPNLGPVPGTANELEQVLLNLLKNAAQAIHQREHDTEPGRIVLRTRLNPPWAEIQVEDNGVGMPESVRKRIFEPFFTTKEVGQGTGLGLSVSYFIITNNHKGQMEVHSTLGQGTCFTLRLPLVGNSLDVPAPQIIGQNDRE
;
A
#
# COMPACT_ATOMS: atom_id res chain seq x y z
N GLY A 1 -11.16 53.38 -39.20
CA GLY A 1 -11.25 51.90 -39.07
C GLY A 1 -11.02 51.52 -37.63
N ALA A 2 -12.07 51.06 -36.92
CA ALA A 2 -11.93 50.56 -35.58
C ALA A 2 -11.27 49.14 -35.64
N GLY A 3 -10.02 49.05 -35.17
CA GLY A 3 -9.34 47.76 -35.04
C GLY A 3 -10.03 46.90 -33.98
N ARG A 4 -10.50 45.73 -34.36
CA ARG A 4 -10.97 44.72 -33.41
C ARG A 4 -9.77 44.02 -32.82
N GLY A 5 -9.46 44.28 -31.53
CA GLY A 5 -8.47 43.55 -30.77
C GLY A 5 -9.09 42.32 -30.14
N VAL A 6 -8.33 41.24 -30.05
CA VAL A 6 -8.67 40.01 -29.31
C VAL A 6 -7.81 39.98 -28.06
N VAL A 7 -8.42 39.80 -26.90
CA VAL A 7 -7.72 39.57 -25.63
C VAL A 7 -7.75 38.06 -25.35
N ILE A 8 -6.59 37.46 -25.26
CA ILE A 8 -6.45 36.03 -24.87
C ILE A 8 -5.92 36.00 -23.45
N ARG A 9 -6.64 35.33 -22.54
CA ARG A 9 -6.18 35.04 -21.19
C ARG A 9 -5.77 33.57 -21.13
N ILE A 10 -4.57 33.30 -20.67
CA ILE A 10 -4.05 31.96 -20.44
C ILE A 10 -3.85 31.81 -18.93
N ASP A 11 -4.57 30.89 -18.31
CA ASP A 11 -4.44 30.57 -16.90
C ASP A 11 -3.82 29.18 -16.78
N ASP A 12 -2.84 29.00 -15.88
CA ASP A 12 -2.36 27.68 -15.48
C ASP A 12 -3.37 27.07 -14.50
N ILE A 13 -4.06 26.03 -14.97
CA ILE A 13 -5.07 25.30 -14.18
C ILE A 13 -4.57 23.97 -13.64
N THR A 14 -3.27 23.68 -13.74
CA THR A 14 -2.66 22.40 -13.32
C THR A 14 -2.97 22.08 -11.87
N GLN A 15 -2.81 23.07 -10.99
CA GLN A 15 -3.09 22.93 -9.56
C GLN A 15 -4.57 22.68 -9.26
N ARG A 16 -5.46 23.33 -10.01
CA ARG A 16 -6.92 23.17 -9.88
C ARG A 16 -7.34 21.77 -10.33
N LEU A 17 -6.86 21.30 -11.47
CA LEU A 17 -7.14 19.94 -11.96
C LEU A 17 -6.61 18.87 -10.99
N SER A 18 -5.41 19.07 -10.45
CA SER A 18 -4.86 18.17 -9.44
C SER A 18 -5.73 18.10 -8.17
N LEU A 19 -6.28 19.23 -7.71
CA LEU A 19 -7.20 19.27 -6.57
C LEU A 19 -8.56 18.62 -6.90
N GLU A 20 -9.09 18.82 -8.08
CA GLU A 20 -10.33 18.18 -8.54
C GLU A 20 -10.16 16.66 -8.62
N ASP A 21 -9.06 16.17 -9.17
CA ASP A 21 -8.71 14.74 -9.20
C ASP A 21 -8.57 14.16 -7.79
N MET A 22 -7.90 14.89 -6.89
CA MET A 22 -7.79 14.50 -5.48
C MET A 22 -9.15 14.38 -4.81
N MET A 23 -10.07 15.33 -5.04
CA MET A 23 -11.42 15.30 -4.46
C MET A 23 -12.19 14.09 -4.96
N VAL A 24 -12.16 13.81 -6.26
CA VAL A 24 -12.83 12.65 -6.86
C VAL A 24 -12.27 11.33 -6.31
N GLN A 25 -10.97 11.20 -6.18
CA GLN A 25 -10.34 10.01 -5.60
C GLN A 25 -10.68 9.86 -4.12
N SER A 26 -10.67 10.96 -3.35
CA SER A 26 -11.04 10.98 -1.94
C SER A 26 -12.52 10.59 -1.74
N GLU A 27 -13.44 11.10 -2.57
CA GLU A 27 -14.87 10.77 -2.49
C GLU A 27 -15.12 9.29 -2.80
N LYS A 28 -14.47 8.74 -3.84
CA LYS A 28 -14.52 7.31 -4.15
C LYS A 28 -14.02 6.48 -2.96
N MET A 29 -12.91 6.89 -2.32
CA MET A 29 -12.35 6.22 -1.15
C MET A 29 -13.28 6.26 0.06
N LEU A 30 -13.87 7.42 0.37
CA LEU A 30 -14.81 7.58 1.48
C LEU A 30 -16.07 6.74 1.26
N SER A 31 -16.57 6.66 0.02
CA SER A 31 -17.70 5.81 -0.34
C SER A 31 -17.37 4.33 -0.11
N VAL A 32 -16.20 3.86 -0.57
CA VAL A 32 -15.72 2.49 -0.34
C VAL A 32 -15.53 2.23 1.17
N GLY A 33 -14.97 3.17 1.92
CA GLY A 33 -14.74 3.04 3.36
C GLY A 33 -16.03 3.00 4.18
N GLY A 34 -17.01 3.82 3.82
CA GLY A 34 -18.31 3.86 4.50
C GLY A 34 -19.11 2.55 4.33
N LEU A 35 -19.12 2.01 3.12
CA LEU A 35 -19.73 0.71 2.83
C LEU A 35 -18.94 -0.44 3.45
N ALA A 36 -17.62 -0.38 3.40
CA ALA A 36 -16.75 -1.43 3.94
C ALA A 36 -16.91 -1.63 5.45
N ALA A 37 -17.17 -0.57 6.22
CA ALA A 37 -17.36 -0.68 7.67
C ALA A 37 -18.58 -1.53 8.05
N GLY A 38 -19.68 -1.35 7.34
CA GLY A 38 -20.89 -2.17 7.55
C GLY A 38 -20.71 -3.61 7.07
N MET A 39 -20.10 -3.78 5.89
CA MET A 39 -19.96 -5.09 5.26
C MET A 39 -18.81 -5.94 5.82
N ALA A 40 -17.80 -5.33 6.42
CA ALA A 40 -16.63 -6.07 6.88
C ALA A 40 -16.98 -7.10 7.96
N HIS A 41 -17.85 -6.77 8.89
CA HIS A 41 -18.34 -7.74 9.87
C HIS A 41 -19.14 -8.86 9.22
N GLU A 42 -19.98 -8.51 8.24
CA GLU A 42 -20.82 -9.48 7.52
C GLU A 42 -20.01 -10.40 6.59
N ILE A 43 -18.86 -9.93 6.06
CA ILE A 43 -17.95 -10.74 5.25
C ILE A 43 -17.01 -11.57 6.14
N ASN A 44 -16.48 -11.00 7.22
CA ASN A 44 -15.55 -11.70 8.10
C ASN A 44 -16.21 -12.87 8.84
N ASN A 45 -17.50 -12.79 9.16
CA ASN A 45 -18.22 -13.87 9.84
C ASN A 45 -18.26 -15.17 9.01
N PRO A 46 -18.80 -15.21 7.78
CA PRO A 46 -18.78 -16.42 6.95
C PRO A 46 -17.36 -16.87 6.61
N LEU A 47 -16.44 -15.93 6.39
CA LEU A 47 -15.04 -16.23 6.10
C LEU A 47 -14.36 -16.92 7.28
N GLY A 48 -14.59 -16.43 8.50
CA GLY A 48 -14.10 -17.05 9.72
C GLY A 48 -14.65 -18.47 9.91
N ALA A 49 -15.93 -18.68 9.61
CA ALA A 49 -16.54 -20.01 9.65
C ALA A 49 -15.91 -20.98 8.63
N ILE A 50 -15.67 -20.53 7.40
CA ILE A 50 -15.00 -21.32 6.37
C ILE A 50 -13.60 -21.72 6.83
N MET A 51 -12.78 -20.77 7.29
CA MET A 51 -11.42 -21.04 7.76
C MET A 51 -11.39 -21.97 8.97
N HIS A 52 -12.30 -21.77 9.90
CA HIS A 52 -12.44 -22.65 11.07
C HIS A 52 -12.80 -24.09 10.67
N ASN A 53 -13.72 -24.25 9.71
CA ASN A 53 -14.10 -25.57 9.20
C ASN A 53 -12.93 -26.27 8.51
N VAL A 54 -12.11 -25.56 7.72
CA VAL A 54 -10.90 -26.13 7.12
C VAL A 54 -9.92 -26.61 8.18
N GLN A 55 -9.71 -25.81 9.24
CA GLN A 55 -8.84 -26.23 10.36
C GLN A 55 -9.41 -27.46 11.09
N ASN A 56 -10.74 -27.51 11.30
CA ASN A 56 -11.40 -28.65 11.92
C ASN A 56 -11.27 -29.92 11.08
N ILE A 57 -11.42 -29.82 9.75
CA ILE A 57 -11.23 -30.96 8.84
C ILE A 57 -9.80 -31.50 8.99
N ARG A 58 -8.78 -30.64 8.91
CA ARG A 58 -7.37 -31.03 9.09
C ARG A 58 -7.15 -31.70 10.45
N ARG A 59 -7.67 -31.08 11.51
CA ARG A 59 -7.53 -31.59 12.87
C ARG A 59 -8.16 -32.98 13.03
N ARG A 60 -9.33 -33.22 12.42
CA ARG A 60 -10.03 -34.51 12.49
C ARG A 60 -9.40 -35.60 11.63
N LEU A 61 -8.63 -35.23 10.62
CA LEU A 61 -7.90 -36.17 9.77
C LEU A 61 -6.47 -36.46 10.27
N SER A 62 -5.98 -35.68 11.24
CA SER A 62 -4.62 -35.87 11.78
C SER A 62 -4.48 -37.16 12.57
N PRO A 63 -3.50 -38.02 12.23
CA PRO A 63 -3.22 -39.24 12.99
C PRO A 63 -2.47 -38.94 14.31
N GLU A 64 -2.03 -37.68 14.54
CA GLU A 64 -1.34 -37.28 15.77
C GLU A 64 -2.27 -37.15 16.97
N LEU A 65 -3.59 -37.07 16.74
CA LEU A 65 -4.57 -36.91 17.78
C LEU A 65 -5.14 -38.28 18.21
N PRO A 66 -4.92 -38.72 19.49
CA PRO A 66 -5.40 -40.02 19.99
C PRO A 66 -6.89 -40.25 19.74
N LYS A 67 -7.71 -39.21 19.94
CA LYS A 67 -9.16 -39.29 19.74
C LYS A 67 -9.55 -39.66 18.29
N ASN A 68 -8.77 -39.25 17.30
CA ASN A 68 -9.04 -39.59 15.91
C ASN A 68 -8.69 -41.07 15.64
N LEU A 69 -7.63 -41.59 16.28
CA LEU A 69 -7.25 -43.01 16.18
C LEU A 69 -8.30 -43.90 16.84
N GLU A 70 -8.75 -43.52 18.05
CA GLU A 70 -9.81 -44.24 18.77
C GLU A 70 -11.10 -44.32 17.93
N GLN A 71 -11.50 -43.20 17.34
CA GLN A 71 -12.70 -43.16 16.48
C GLN A 71 -12.54 -43.98 15.21
N ALA A 72 -11.37 -43.93 14.59
CA ALA A 72 -11.07 -44.72 13.38
C ALA A 72 -11.08 -46.23 13.68
N GLU A 73 -10.53 -46.64 14.83
CA GLU A 73 -10.54 -48.01 15.27
C GLU A 73 -11.98 -48.54 15.54
N GLN A 74 -12.82 -47.73 16.18
CA GLN A 74 -14.23 -48.02 16.42
C GLN A 74 -15.01 -48.26 15.12
N GLU A 75 -14.70 -47.49 14.08
CA GLU A 75 -15.33 -47.59 12.77
C GLU A 75 -14.63 -48.60 11.82
N GLY A 76 -13.57 -49.30 12.27
CA GLY A 76 -12.80 -50.22 11.46
C GLY A 76 -12.04 -49.56 10.31
N ILE A 77 -11.67 -48.31 10.45
CA ILE A 77 -10.98 -47.48 9.45
C ILE A 77 -9.49 -47.37 9.80
N GLU A 78 -8.62 -47.66 8.86
CA GLU A 78 -7.19 -47.35 9.00
C GLU A 78 -6.93 -45.89 8.59
N LEU A 79 -6.75 -45.03 9.55
CA LEU A 79 -6.60 -43.58 9.33
C LEU A 79 -5.37 -43.22 8.48
N ALA A 80 -4.31 -44.05 8.55
CA ALA A 80 -3.12 -43.91 7.69
C ALA A 80 -3.44 -44.12 6.24
N ALA A 81 -4.24 -45.19 5.89
CA ALA A 81 -4.68 -45.44 4.54
C ALA A 81 -5.58 -44.31 4.00
N VAL A 82 -6.47 -43.77 4.85
CA VAL A 82 -7.29 -42.60 4.48
C VAL A 82 -6.40 -41.39 4.15
N ASN A 83 -5.40 -41.07 4.99
CA ASN A 83 -4.49 -39.97 4.74
C ASN A 83 -3.66 -40.19 3.46
N GLN A 84 -3.23 -41.42 3.18
CA GLN A 84 -2.53 -41.73 1.95
C GLN A 84 -3.43 -41.51 0.72
N TYR A 85 -4.69 -41.94 0.78
CA TYR A 85 -5.67 -41.69 -0.29
C TYR A 85 -5.91 -40.17 -0.49
N LEU A 86 -6.14 -39.42 0.57
CA LEU A 86 -6.36 -37.98 0.51
C LEU A 86 -5.14 -37.23 -0.07
N SER A 87 -3.94 -37.66 0.28
CA SER A 87 -2.69 -37.12 -0.28
C SER A 87 -2.54 -37.43 -1.75
N ALA A 88 -2.85 -38.67 -2.18
CA ALA A 88 -2.85 -39.07 -3.59
C ALA A 88 -3.91 -38.32 -4.43
N ARG A 89 -4.97 -37.81 -3.78
CA ARG A 89 -6.03 -37.02 -4.39
C ARG A 89 -5.83 -35.50 -4.20
N GLU A 90 -4.66 -35.06 -3.71
CA GLU A 90 -4.29 -33.65 -3.52
C GLU A 90 -5.24 -32.87 -2.59
N VAL A 91 -6.01 -33.56 -1.73
CA VAL A 91 -6.95 -32.92 -0.81
C VAL A 91 -6.27 -31.97 0.16
N PRO A 92 -5.08 -32.26 0.75
CA PRO A 92 -4.36 -31.31 1.58
C PRO A 92 -4.04 -30.00 0.86
N GLN A 93 -3.64 -30.06 -0.43
CA GLN A 93 -3.35 -28.89 -1.27
C GLN A 93 -4.62 -28.06 -1.53
N LEU A 94 -5.77 -28.71 -1.72
CA LEU A 94 -7.05 -28.02 -1.86
C LEU A 94 -7.44 -27.29 -0.57
N LEU A 95 -7.22 -27.91 0.60
CA LEU A 95 -7.46 -27.26 1.89
C LEU A 95 -6.50 -26.08 2.13
N ASP A 96 -5.24 -26.19 1.71
CA ASP A 96 -4.28 -25.07 1.72
C ASP A 96 -4.75 -23.93 0.81
N GLY A 97 -5.23 -24.25 -0.39
CA GLY A 97 -5.78 -23.27 -1.32
C GLY A 97 -6.96 -22.49 -0.72
N ILE A 98 -7.90 -23.20 -0.07
CA ILE A 98 -9.04 -22.56 0.60
C ILE A 98 -8.56 -21.65 1.74
N GLN A 99 -7.62 -22.10 2.54
CA GLN A 99 -7.07 -21.33 3.65
C GLN A 99 -6.35 -20.06 3.17
N GLN A 100 -5.53 -20.17 2.13
CA GLN A 100 -4.85 -19.04 1.51
C GLN A 100 -5.83 -18.04 0.89
N ALA A 101 -6.86 -18.53 0.18
CA ALA A 101 -7.90 -17.68 -0.40
C ALA A 101 -8.67 -16.92 0.70
N GLY A 102 -9.01 -17.60 1.80
CA GLY A 102 -9.64 -17.00 2.97
C GLY A 102 -8.78 -15.91 3.62
N ALA A 103 -7.50 -16.20 3.83
CA ALA A 103 -6.56 -15.22 4.38
C ALA A 103 -6.41 -13.98 3.47
N ARG A 104 -6.37 -14.17 2.14
CA ARG A 104 -6.37 -13.06 1.18
C ARG A 104 -7.65 -12.22 1.26
N ALA A 105 -8.82 -12.86 1.34
CA ALA A 105 -10.10 -12.15 1.48
C ALA A 105 -10.16 -11.34 2.78
N ALA A 106 -9.73 -11.90 3.91
CA ALA A 106 -9.64 -11.20 5.20
C ALA A 106 -8.72 -9.98 5.11
N LYS A 107 -7.59 -10.09 4.40
CA LYS A 107 -6.66 -8.99 4.19
C LYS A 107 -7.27 -7.87 3.35
N ILE A 108 -8.02 -8.19 2.30
CA ILE A 108 -8.75 -7.20 1.47
C ILE A 108 -9.76 -6.43 2.34
N VAL A 109 -10.56 -7.15 3.14
CA VAL A 109 -11.55 -6.56 4.04
C VAL A 109 -10.87 -5.68 5.10
N SER A 110 -9.74 -6.11 5.67
CA SER A 110 -8.95 -5.31 6.62
C SER A 110 -8.43 -4.00 5.99
N HIS A 111 -7.94 -4.07 4.75
CA HIS A 111 -7.52 -2.87 4.03
C HIS A 111 -8.69 -1.92 3.76
N MET A 112 -9.87 -2.45 3.40
CA MET A 112 -11.10 -1.65 3.25
C MET A 112 -11.49 -0.96 4.56
N LEU A 113 -11.39 -1.67 5.70
CA LEU A 113 -11.68 -1.10 7.02
C LEU A 113 -10.72 0.02 7.43
N SER A 114 -9.49 0.01 6.96
CA SER A 114 -8.52 1.08 7.26
C SER A 114 -8.98 2.46 6.78
N PHE A 115 -9.84 2.53 5.75
CA PHE A 115 -10.47 3.77 5.28
C PHE A 115 -11.58 4.27 6.21
N SER A 116 -12.29 3.34 6.89
CA SER A 116 -13.47 3.66 7.69
C SER A 116 -13.14 4.06 9.13
N ARG A 117 -12.01 3.61 9.65
CA ARG A 117 -11.64 3.92 11.02
C ARG A 117 -11.21 5.37 11.15
N ARG A 118 -12.12 6.22 11.61
CA ARG A 118 -11.77 7.45 12.33
C ARG A 118 -11.14 7.04 13.67
N SER A 119 -9.96 6.43 13.65
CA SER A 119 -9.21 6.21 14.89
C SER A 119 -8.90 7.58 15.53
N ASN A 120 -8.81 7.62 16.85
CA ASN A 120 -8.28 8.75 17.61
C ASN A 120 -6.83 9.00 17.11
N ARG A 121 -6.70 9.74 16.00
CA ARG A 121 -5.43 10.01 15.34
C ARG A 121 -4.74 11.10 16.15
N GLN A 122 -3.96 10.69 17.13
CA GLN A 122 -3.03 11.61 17.75
C GLN A 122 -1.82 11.72 16.82
N MET A 123 -1.74 12.86 16.12
CA MET A 123 -0.51 13.26 15.46
C MET A 123 0.57 13.43 16.52
N ALA A 124 1.67 12.71 16.39
CA ALA A 124 2.83 12.77 17.26
C ALA A 124 4.07 13.13 16.45
N PRO A 125 5.12 13.70 17.08
CA PRO A 125 6.39 13.91 16.42
C PRO A 125 6.98 12.55 15.98
N CYS A 126 7.18 12.36 14.66
CA CYS A 126 7.77 11.16 14.06
C CYS A 126 9.19 11.45 13.58
N ASP A 127 10.14 10.63 13.96
CA ASP A 127 11.49 10.59 13.38
C ASP A 127 11.41 9.79 12.08
N LEU A 128 11.42 10.48 10.93
CA LEU A 128 11.26 9.85 9.63
C LEU A 128 12.42 8.90 9.27
N PRO A 129 13.70 9.25 9.49
CA PRO A 129 14.82 8.32 9.35
C PRO A 129 14.62 7.01 10.11
N ALA A 130 14.33 7.08 11.40
CA ALA A 130 14.12 5.91 12.24
C ALA A 130 12.92 5.06 11.75
N LEU A 131 11.83 5.70 11.34
CA LEU A 131 10.64 5.03 10.82
C LEU A 131 10.93 4.31 9.49
N ILE A 132 11.72 4.92 8.60
CA ILE A 132 12.14 4.32 7.34
C ILE A 132 13.01 3.08 7.61
N ASP A 133 13.97 3.17 8.53
CA ASP A 133 14.82 2.03 8.89
C ASP A 133 14.03 0.87 9.49
N GLN A 134 13.06 1.16 10.35
CA GLN A 134 12.15 0.15 10.90
C GLN A 134 11.31 -0.51 9.77
N ALA A 135 10.78 0.26 8.83
CA ALA A 135 10.05 -0.29 7.69
C ALA A 135 10.93 -1.19 6.80
N VAL A 136 12.20 -0.83 6.58
CA VAL A 136 13.15 -1.66 5.85
C VAL A 136 13.42 -2.96 6.58
N GLU A 137 13.60 -2.94 7.90
CA GLU A 137 13.82 -4.13 8.70
C GLU A 137 12.62 -5.09 8.63
N ILE A 138 11.40 -4.57 8.80
CA ILE A 138 10.16 -5.36 8.66
C ILE A 138 10.06 -5.95 7.26
N ALA A 139 10.29 -5.14 6.22
CA ALA A 139 10.25 -5.57 4.83
C ALA A 139 11.25 -6.72 4.56
N SER A 140 12.46 -6.61 5.10
CA SER A 140 13.51 -7.63 4.93
C SER A 140 13.17 -8.98 5.57
N ASN A 141 12.38 -8.97 6.65
CA ASN A 141 11.98 -10.19 7.34
C ASN A 141 10.72 -10.85 6.74
N ASP A 142 9.73 -10.04 6.33
CA ASP A 142 8.42 -10.53 5.89
C ASP A 142 8.40 -10.94 4.41
N PHE A 143 9.17 -10.26 3.56
CA PHE A 143 9.08 -10.47 2.11
C PHE A 143 9.82 -11.70 1.63
N ASP A 144 10.93 -12.08 2.27
CA ASP A 144 11.68 -13.29 1.96
C ASP A 144 10.84 -14.56 2.15
N LEU A 145 9.93 -14.55 3.14
CA LEU A 145 9.12 -15.73 3.50
C LEU A 145 7.83 -15.86 2.68
N THR A 146 7.27 -14.74 2.21
CA THR A 146 5.90 -14.73 1.65
C THR A 146 5.88 -14.77 0.12
N ILE A 147 6.94 -14.29 -0.55
CA ILE A 147 6.94 -14.06 -2.01
C ILE A 147 8.07 -14.84 -2.70
N GLY A 148 8.96 -15.48 -1.95
CA GLY A 148 10.17 -16.12 -2.50
C GLY A 148 11.13 -15.10 -3.13
N PHE A 149 11.05 -13.85 -2.71
CA PHE A 149 11.80 -12.72 -3.21
C PHE A 149 12.89 -12.35 -2.20
N ASP A 150 14.13 -12.38 -2.62
CA ASP A 150 15.27 -12.01 -1.76
C ASP A 150 15.35 -10.47 -1.63
N PHE A 151 14.65 -9.92 -0.64
CA PHE A 151 14.71 -8.50 -0.32
C PHE A 151 16.07 -8.09 0.25
N LYS A 152 16.83 -9.04 0.84
CA LYS A 152 18.16 -8.81 1.42
C LYS A 152 19.23 -8.61 0.34
N GLY A 153 19.03 -9.21 -0.84
CA GLY A 153 19.91 -9.01 -2.01
C GLY A 153 19.79 -7.63 -2.66
N GLN A 154 18.79 -6.81 -2.28
CA GLN A 154 18.62 -5.48 -2.84
C GLN A 154 19.57 -4.46 -2.19
N ASN A 155 20.18 -3.63 -3.03
CA ASN A 155 21.00 -2.51 -2.55
C ASN A 155 20.09 -1.36 -2.09
N ILE A 156 19.95 -1.18 -0.78
CA ILE A 156 19.14 -0.12 -0.18
C ILE A 156 20.03 1.03 0.27
N LEU A 157 19.98 2.12 -0.46
CA LEU A 157 20.75 3.34 -0.18
C LEU A 157 19.90 4.33 0.64
N ARG A 158 20.49 4.87 1.70
CA ARG A 158 19.89 5.87 2.58
C ARG A 158 20.59 7.20 2.41
N GLN A 159 19.80 8.24 2.15
CA GLN A 159 20.26 9.61 1.94
C GLN A 159 19.36 10.56 2.76
N PHE A 160 19.57 10.57 4.06
CA PHE A 160 18.76 11.34 4.99
C PHE A 160 19.32 12.73 5.22
N ASP A 161 18.45 13.74 5.23
CA ASP A 161 18.81 15.12 5.55
C ASP A 161 19.03 15.28 7.07
N PRO A 162 20.24 15.60 7.53
CA PRO A 162 20.53 15.75 8.94
C PRO A 162 19.81 16.92 9.62
N ASN A 163 19.28 17.86 8.84
CA ASN A 163 18.55 19.02 9.36
C ASN A 163 17.06 18.77 9.53
N LEU A 164 16.56 17.59 9.10
CA LEU A 164 15.15 17.24 9.22
C LEU A 164 14.86 16.82 10.67
N GLY A 165 14.16 17.66 11.42
CA GLY A 165 13.65 17.31 12.74
C GLY A 165 12.40 16.42 12.68
N PRO A 166 11.84 16.05 13.85
CA PRO A 166 10.62 15.28 13.92
C PRO A 166 9.45 15.95 13.21
N VAL A 167 8.66 15.18 12.47
CA VAL A 167 7.54 15.63 11.65
C VAL A 167 6.22 15.16 12.26
N PRO A 168 5.17 16.02 12.33
CA PRO A 168 3.86 15.60 12.82
C PRO A 168 3.29 14.47 11.96
N GLY A 169 2.94 13.33 12.59
CA GLY A 169 2.40 12.20 11.87
C GLY A 169 1.87 11.10 12.78
N THR A 170 1.27 10.10 12.16
CA THR A 170 0.87 8.85 12.81
C THR A 170 1.83 7.74 12.36
N ALA A 171 2.75 7.33 13.25
CA ALA A 171 3.85 6.42 12.92
C ALA A 171 3.37 5.14 12.21
N ASN A 172 2.34 4.48 12.73
CA ASN A 172 1.80 3.24 12.14
C ASN A 172 1.24 3.44 10.72
N GLU A 173 0.62 4.60 10.45
CA GLU A 173 0.09 4.91 9.11
C GLU A 173 1.23 5.19 8.13
N LEU A 174 2.26 5.93 8.56
CA LEU A 174 3.44 6.21 7.74
C LEU A 174 4.25 4.93 7.48
N GLU A 175 4.42 4.07 8.48
CA GLU A 175 5.04 2.75 8.34
C GLU A 175 4.29 1.90 7.30
N GLN A 176 2.96 1.86 7.36
CA GLN A 176 2.14 1.15 6.38
C GLN A 176 2.37 1.65 4.95
N VAL A 177 2.48 2.99 4.76
CA VAL A 177 2.79 3.60 3.46
C VAL A 177 4.18 3.15 2.99
N LEU A 178 5.19 3.25 3.85
CA LEU A 178 6.57 2.87 3.52
C LEU A 178 6.69 1.39 3.14
N LEU A 179 6.09 0.49 3.93
CA LEU A 179 6.06 -0.95 3.65
C LEU A 179 5.42 -1.25 2.29
N ASN A 180 4.33 -0.56 1.95
CA ASN A 180 3.67 -0.74 0.66
C ASN A 180 4.55 -0.27 -0.50
N LEU A 181 5.23 0.88 -0.37
CA LEU A 181 6.14 1.40 -1.39
C LEU A 181 7.36 0.51 -1.56
N LEU A 182 7.99 0.08 -0.47
CA LEU A 182 9.13 -0.86 -0.49
C LEU A 182 8.77 -2.17 -1.17
N LYS A 183 7.59 -2.73 -0.86
CA LYS A 183 7.10 -3.95 -1.51
C LYS A 183 6.90 -3.76 -3.01
N ASN A 184 6.34 -2.64 -3.43
CA ASN A 184 6.14 -2.35 -4.84
C ASN A 184 7.48 -2.16 -5.57
N ALA A 185 8.44 -1.46 -4.96
CA ALA A 185 9.79 -1.27 -5.48
C ALA A 185 10.51 -2.62 -5.67
N ALA A 186 10.53 -3.46 -4.64
CA ALA A 186 11.13 -4.78 -4.70
C ALA A 186 10.52 -5.66 -5.79
N GLN A 187 9.19 -5.64 -5.93
CA GLN A 187 8.50 -6.38 -7.00
C GLN A 187 8.82 -5.83 -8.39
N ALA A 188 8.89 -4.51 -8.55
CA ALA A 188 9.26 -3.89 -9.83
C ALA A 188 10.69 -4.23 -10.25
N ILE A 189 11.61 -4.31 -9.30
CA ILE A 189 12.99 -4.76 -9.53
C ILE A 189 13.00 -6.23 -9.95
N HIS A 190 12.25 -7.10 -9.26
CA HIS A 190 12.20 -8.53 -9.58
C HIS A 190 11.62 -8.81 -10.98
N GLN A 191 10.75 -7.95 -11.50
CA GLN A 191 10.16 -8.09 -12.84
C GLN A 191 11.08 -7.65 -13.96
N ARG A 192 12.28 -7.11 -13.66
CA ARG A 192 13.26 -6.77 -14.72
C ARG A 192 13.81 -8.05 -15.33
N GLU A 193 13.61 -8.19 -16.63
CA GLU A 193 14.21 -9.26 -17.44
C GLU A 193 15.59 -8.78 -17.94
N HIS A 194 16.62 -9.59 -17.78
CA HIS A 194 17.97 -9.39 -18.31
C HIS A 194 18.76 -8.19 -17.76
N ASP A 195 19.14 -8.26 -16.49
CA ASP A 195 19.83 -7.15 -15.83
C ASP A 195 21.35 -7.28 -15.73
N THR A 196 22.00 -6.24 -16.25
CA THR A 196 23.42 -5.97 -15.98
C THR A 196 23.65 -5.19 -14.71
N GLU A 197 22.62 -4.51 -14.17
CA GLU A 197 22.71 -3.70 -12.96
C GLU A 197 21.96 -4.37 -11.80
N PRO A 198 22.56 -4.39 -10.60
CA PRO A 198 21.89 -4.90 -9.42
C PRO A 198 20.66 -4.06 -9.07
N GLY A 199 19.62 -4.73 -8.53
CA GLY A 199 18.45 -4.05 -7.99
C GLY A 199 18.84 -3.02 -6.94
N ARG A 200 18.23 -1.85 -6.96
CA ARG A 200 18.54 -0.74 -6.07
C ARG A 200 17.26 -0.01 -5.64
N ILE A 201 17.18 0.26 -4.34
CA ILE A 201 16.17 1.15 -3.76
C ILE A 201 16.89 2.30 -3.07
N VAL A 202 16.51 3.54 -3.35
CA VAL A 202 17.08 4.74 -2.70
C VAL A 202 16.00 5.40 -1.87
N LEU A 203 16.29 5.56 -0.58
CA LEU A 203 15.41 6.19 0.39
C LEU A 203 16.00 7.54 0.78
N ARG A 204 15.27 8.62 0.51
CA ARG A 204 15.74 9.98 0.81
C ARG A 204 14.76 10.67 1.72
N THR A 205 15.28 11.49 2.63
CA THR A 205 14.52 12.52 3.32
C THR A 205 15.10 13.88 3.01
N ARG A 206 14.24 14.91 2.90
CA ARG A 206 14.66 16.28 2.65
C ARG A 206 13.78 17.25 3.44
N LEU A 207 14.42 18.30 3.96
CA LEU A 207 13.74 19.46 4.50
C LEU A 207 13.50 20.45 3.37
N ASN A 208 12.23 20.63 2.97
CA ASN A 208 11.82 21.57 1.90
C ASN A 208 10.60 22.36 2.36
N PRO A 209 10.80 23.39 3.24
CA PRO A 209 9.69 24.12 3.84
C PRO A 209 8.68 24.63 2.82
N PRO A 210 7.36 24.49 3.07
CA PRO A 210 6.75 24.06 4.34
C PRO A 210 6.64 22.53 4.54
N TRP A 211 7.37 21.73 3.75
CA TRP A 211 7.25 20.27 3.68
C TRP A 211 8.48 19.54 4.20
N ALA A 212 8.25 18.39 4.82
CA ALA A 212 9.22 17.32 4.92
C ALA A 212 8.95 16.36 3.76
N GLU A 213 9.97 16.02 2.98
CA GLU A 213 9.85 15.09 1.85
C GLU A 213 10.48 13.75 2.18
N ILE A 214 9.77 12.67 1.79
CA ILE A 214 10.32 11.31 1.73
C ILE A 214 10.28 10.87 0.27
N GLN A 215 11.37 10.33 -0.25
CA GLN A 215 11.43 9.75 -1.58
C GLN A 215 11.80 8.27 -1.48
N VAL A 216 11.05 7.45 -2.20
CA VAL A 216 11.31 6.03 -2.42
C VAL A 216 11.51 5.83 -3.91
N GLU A 217 12.75 5.60 -4.32
CA GLU A 217 13.13 5.43 -5.73
C GLU A 217 13.62 4.00 -5.95
N ASP A 218 13.15 3.35 -6.97
CA ASP A 218 13.62 2.05 -7.45
C ASP A 218 14.14 2.13 -8.88
N ASN A 219 15.02 1.20 -9.24
CA ASN A 219 15.46 0.99 -10.61
C ASN A 219 14.75 -0.20 -11.28
N GLY A 220 13.49 -0.45 -10.93
CA GLY A 220 12.66 -1.53 -11.48
C GLY A 220 12.19 -1.29 -12.92
N VAL A 221 11.22 -2.08 -13.37
CA VAL A 221 10.66 -1.99 -14.74
C VAL A 221 9.98 -0.66 -15.06
N GLY A 222 9.63 0.14 -14.06
CA GLY A 222 8.87 1.37 -14.24
C GLY A 222 7.47 1.15 -14.78
N MET A 223 6.80 2.25 -15.19
CA MET A 223 5.41 2.22 -15.64
C MET A 223 5.20 3.10 -16.87
N PRO A 224 4.37 2.65 -17.84
CA PRO A 224 3.90 3.51 -18.92
C PRO A 224 2.91 4.55 -18.37
N GLU A 225 2.71 5.65 -19.08
CA GLU A 225 1.86 6.76 -18.64
C GLU A 225 0.40 6.34 -18.41
N SER A 226 -0.12 5.40 -19.21
CA SER A 226 -1.48 4.86 -19.07
C SER A 226 -1.71 4.15 -17.73
N VAL A 227 -0.68 3.49 -17.19
CA VAL A 227 -0.69 2.85 -15.87
C VAL A 227 -0.46 3.91 -14.80
N ARG A 228 0.54 4.79 -14.97
CA ARG A 228 0.90 5.84 -14.00
C ARG A 228 -0.29 6.72 -13.60
N LYS A 229 -1.16 7.06 -14.54
CA LYS A 229 -2.38 7.86 -14.28
C LYS A 229 -3.41 7.16 -13.40
N ARG A 230 -3.37 5.83 -13.31
CA ARG A 230 -4.39 5.01 -12.65
C ARG A 230 -3.93 4.34 -11.36
N ILE A 231 -2.65 4.41 -11.01
CA ILE A 231 -2.08 3.64 -9.90
C ILE A 231 -2.70 3.96 -8.53
N PHE A 232 -3.32 5.13 -8.38
CA PHE A 232 -4.02 5.53 -7.16
C PHE A 232 -5.52 5.19 -7.19
N GLU A 233 -6.05 4.66 -8.30
CA GLU A 233 -7.43 4.17 -8.36
C GLU A 233 -7.58 2.92 -7.48
N PRO A 234 -8.63 2.84 -6.63
CA PRO A 234 -8.91 1.63 -5.87
C PRO A 234 -9.10 0.42 -6.77
N PHE A 235 -8.56 -0.73 -6.34
CA PHE A 235 -8.63 -2.01 -7.07
C PHE A 235 -7.87 -2.06 -8.40
N PHE A 236 -7.22 -0.98 -8.82
CA PHE A 236 -6.39 -1.01 -10.01
C PHE A 236 -5.09 -1.78 -9.74
N THR A 237 -4.80 -2.75 -10.59
CA THR A 237 -3.57 -3.54 -10.54
C THR A 237 -3.20 -4.04 -11.93
N THR A 238 -1.91 -4.10 -12.21
CA THR A 238 -1.33 -4.74 -13.40
C THR A 238 -0.86 -6.17 -13.12
N LYS A 239 -1.00 -6.63 -11.86
CA LYS A 239 -0.57 -7.96 -11.42
C LYS A 239 -1.63 -8.99 -11.73
N GLU A 240 -1.22 -10.26 -11.85
CA GLU A 240 -2.14 -11.38 -12.05
C GLU A 240 -3.17 -11.49 -10.93
N VAL A 241 -4.30 -12.12 -11.26
CA VAL A 241 -5.39 -12.32 -10.30
C VAL A 241 -4.88 -13.09 -9.07
N GLY A 242 -5.00 -12.46 -7.91
CA GLY A 242 -4.58 -13.03 -6.63
C GLY A 242 -3.19 -12.58 -6.13
N GLN A 243 -2.37 -11.94 -6.95
CA GLN A 243 -1.05 -11.43 -6.56
C GLN A 243 -1.07 -9.97 -6.08
N GLY A 244 -2.10 -9.21 -6.45
CA GLY A 244 -2.28 -7.83 -6.02
C GLY A 244 -3.73 -7.51 -5.67
N THR A 245 -3.97 -6.78 -4.59
CA THR A 245 -5.32 -6.32 -4.20
C THR A 245 -5.74 -5.04 -4.93
N GLY A 246 -4.79 -4.33 -5.54
CA GLY A 246 -5.02 -2.99 -6.13
C GLY A 246 -5.37 -1.90 -5.09
N LEU A 247 -5.24 -2.20 -3.79
CA LEU A 247 -5.58 -1.26 -2.71
C LEU A 247 -4.36 -0.58 -2.09
N GLY A 248 -3.17 -1.13 -2.21
CA GLY A 248 -1.99 -0.63 -1.50
C GLY A 248 -1.70 0.84 -1.80
N LEU A 249 -1.52 1.21 -3.06
CA LEU A 249 -1.19 2.60 -3.44
C LEU A 249 -2.34 3.57 -3.20
N SER A 250 -3.58 3.15 -3.39
CA SER A 250 -4.74 3.98 -3.08
C SER A 250 -4.88 4.24 -1.57
N VAL A 251 -4.61 3.24 -0.71
CA VAL A 251 -4.51 3.41 0.75
C VAL A 251 -3.40 4.38 1.11
N SER A 252 -2.20 4.19 0.53
CA SER A 252 -1.05 5.07 0.78
C SER A 252 -1.35 6.51 0.41
N TYR A 253 -1.97 6.72 -0.75
CA TYR A 253 -2.41 8.04 -1.20
C TYR A 253 -3.39 8.68 -0.21
N PHE A 254 -4.42 7.94 0.22
CA PHE A 254 -5.40 8.41 1.20
C PHE A 254 -4.77 8.76 2.55
N ILE A 255 -3.86 7.92 3.05
CA ILE A 255 -3.13 8.18 4.31
C ILE A 255 -2.37 9.51 4.22
N ILE A 256 -1.60 9.70 3.17
CA ILE A 256 -0.79 10.91 3.01
C ILE A 256 -1.67 12.14 2.81
N THR A 257 -2.64 12.09 1.89
CA THR A 257 -3.41 13.28 1.50
C THR A 257 -4.52 13.62 2.50
N ASN A 258 -5.28 12.63 2.95
CA ASN A 258 -6.44 12.87 3.81
C ASN A 258 -6.09 12.88 5.30
N ASN A 259 -5.22 11.95 5.74
CA ASN A 259 -4.91 11.83 7.15
C ASN A 259 -3.82 12.80 7.58
N HIS A 260 -2.78 12.95 6.77
CA HIS A 260 -1.63 13.80 7.06
C HIS A 260 -1.68 15.17 6.37
N LYS A 261 -2.69 15.43 5.52
CA LYS A 261 -2.80 16.70 4.74
C LYS A 261 -1.56 16.99 3.89
N GLY A 262 -0.89 15.93 3.49
CA GLY A 262 0.30 15.96 2.66
C GLY A 262 -0.01 15.79 1.17
N GLN A 263 1.04 15.52 0.40
CA GLN A 263 0.97 15.27 -1.04
C GLN A 263 1.73 14.00 -1.37
N MET A 264 1.26 13.27 -2.37
CA MET A 264 1.94 12.08 -2.89
C MET A 264 2.02 12.17 -4.41
N GLU A 265 3.22 12.13 -4.94
CA GLU A 265 3.53 12.22 -6.36
C GLU A 265 4.30 10.98 -6.82
N VAL A 266 4.23 10.70 -8.12
CA VAL A 266 4.96 9.61 -8.74
C VAL A 266 5.58 10.05 -10.06
N HIS A 267 6.86 9.75 -10.21
CA HIS A 267 7.58 9.85 -11.47
C HIS A 267 8.03 8.45 -11.86
N SER A 268 7.69 8.02 -13.06
CA SER A 268 8.05 6.70 -13.56
C SER A 268 8.20 6.72 -15.06
N THR A 269 9.24 6.03 -15.52
CA THR A 269 9.51 5.81 -16.94
C THR A 269 9.72 4.33 -17.16
N LEU A 270 9.05 3.76 -18.15
CA LEU A 270 9.18 2.35 -18.49
C LEU A 270 10.65 2.01 -18.78
N GLY A 271 11.17 0.96 -18.13
CA GLY A 271 12.56 0.53 -18.23
C GLY A 271 13.57 1.32 -17.38
N GLN A 272 13.17 2.37 -16.65
CA GLN A 272 14.08 3.20 -15.84
C GLN A 272 13.81 3.13 -14.34
N GLY A 273 12.60 2.69 -13.94
CA GLY A 273 12.19 2.60 -12.56
C GLY A 273 11.14 3.62 -12.16
N THR A 274 10.92 3.75 -10.84
CA THR A 274 9.87 4.60 -10.26
C THR A 274 10.42 5.38 -9.08
N CYS A 275 9.99 6.62 -8.92
CA CYS A 275 10.24 7.46 -7.76
C CYS A 275 8.90 7.95 -7.20
N PHE A 276 8.56 7.55 -5.99
CA PHE A 276 7.48 8.12 -5.21
C PHE A 276 8.01 9.23 -4.31
N THR A 277 7.33 10.38 -4.29
CA THR A 277 7.63 11.51 -3.40
C THR A 277 6.43 11.77 -2.51
N LEU A 278 6.65 11.70 -1.20
CA LEU A 278 5.68 12.01 -0.16
C LEU A 278 6.06 13.34 0.46
N ARG A 279 5.12 14.29 0.58
CA ARG A 279 5.32 15.56 1.27
C ARG A 279 4.41 15.62 2.47
N LEU A 280 4.98 15.80 3.65
CA LEU A 280 4.27 15.96 4.91
C LEU A 280 4.43 17.37 5.43
N PRO A 281 3.36 18.03 5.91
CA PRO A 281 3.47 19.40 6.42
C PRO A 281 4.30 19.41 7.71
N LEU A 282 5.24 20.37 7.83
CA LEU A 282 6.09 20.54 9.01
C LEU A 282 5.32 21.11 10.21
N VAL A 283 4.23 21.82 9.96
CA VAL A 283 3.36 22.40 11.00
C VAL A 283 2.08 21.57 11.09
N GLY A 284 1.80 21.01 12.25
CA GLY A 284 0.55 20.29 12.50
C GLY A 284 -0.65 21.21 12.34
N ASN A 285 -1.73 20.72 11.75
CA ASN A 285 -3.04 21.30 11.44
C ASN A 285 -3.47 22.59 12.22
N SER A 286 -2.74 23.68 12.12
CA SER A 286 -3.28 25.03 12.26
C SER A 286 -3.70 25.44 10.85
N LEU A 287 -4.98 25.74 10.68
CA LEU A 287 -5.61 26.19 9.44
C LEU A 287 -5.11 27.59 8.99
N ASP A 288 -3.80 27.77 8.84
CA ASP A 288 -3.19 28.98 8.32
C ASP A 288 -2.04 28.60 7.37
N VAL A 289 -2.41 28.05 6.21
CA VAL A 289 -1.55 28.23 5.04
C VAL A 289 -1.85 29.63 4.52
N PRO A 290 -0.93 30.60 4.58
CA PRO A 290 -1.17 31.92 4.02
C PRO A 290 -1.44 31.72 2.53
N ALA A 291 -2.56 32.26 2.05
CA ALA A 291 -2.87 32.34 0.64
C ALA A 291 -1.68 33.02 -0.07
N PRO A 292 -1.31 32.60 -1.27
CA PRO A 292 -0.22 33.21 -2.01
C PRO A 292 -0.51 34.71 -2.14
N GLN A 293 0.38 35.54 -1.62
CA GLN A 293 0.31 36.99 -1.79
C GLN A 293 0.35 37.30 -3.29
N ILE A 294 -0.73 37.81 -3.80
CA ILE A 294 -0.79 38.40 -5.13
C ILE A 294 0.06 39.69 -5.06
N ILE A 295 1.31 39.58 -5.48
CA ILE A 295 2.16 40.74 -5.74
C ILE A 295 1.71 41.32 -7.08
N GLY A 296 1.12 42.48 -7.06
CA GLY A 296 0.96 43.29 -8.25
C GLY A 296 -0.37 44.02 -8.42
N GLN A 297 -0.52 45.12 -7.71
CA GLN A 297 -1.07 46.31 -8.32
C GLN A 297 -0.26 47.52 -7.84
N ASN A 298 0.66 47.92 -8.68
CA ASN A 298 1.26 49.25 -8.59
C ASN A 298 0.23 50.26 -9.08
N ASP A 299 -0.15 51.14 -8.20
CA ASP A 299 -0.72 52.45 -8.50
C ASP A 299 0.21 53.15 -9.48
N ARG A 300 -0.35 53.61 -10.57
CA ARG A 300 0.18 54.76 -11.34
C ARG A 300 -0.95 55.76 -11.53
N GLU A 301 -0.72 56.90 -10.92
CA GLU A 301 -1.34 58.16 -11.26
C GLU A 301 -1.39 58.45 -12.76
#